data_e0121c780749e89159b9776c82fe30ba
#
_entry.id   e0121c780749e89159b9776c82fe30ba
#
_cell.length_a   1.000
_cell.length_b   1.000
_cell.length_c   1.000
_cell.angle_alpha   90.00
_cell.angle_beta   90.00
_cell.angle_gamma   90.00
#
_symmetry.space_group_name_H-M   'P 1'
#
loop_
_entity.id
_entity.type
_entity.pdbx_description
1 polymer ?
#
loop_
_entity_poly.entity_id
_entity_poly.type
_entity_poly.pdbx_seq_one_letter_code
_entity_poly.pdbx_strand_id
1 'polypeptide(L)'
;MLCDEGGSIIQDPIGGVPGHFAAVGIFEKGYGFCDEARTKPVNEHTVMGVASMSKSTVTLALAVLAAEGKFDFNDPVTKYFPNFELKGSPKLAVTCHHLACHTAGIPPMEPLEWSIALNTPGRSGEWVEAMKATAPNQMNTIEQIIDYISEGKYKTLGGPGEYMSYSNEGYAILSYVADMVAGIPLEEFCMERIFKPLGMTRTIMDDDCVSARELSGGNITSLFEAEED
;
A
#
# COMPACT_ATOMS: atom_id res chain seq x y z
N MET A 1 -0.21 8.43 -23.02
CA MET A 1 -0.01 8.02 -24.41
C MET A 1 1.49 7.93 -24.61
N LEU A 2 2.01 6.74 -24.74
CA LEU A 2 3.45 6.52 -24.98
C LEU A 2 3.64 6.30 -26.47
N CYS A 3 4.54 7.06 -27.07
CA CYS A 3 4.92 6.93 -28.46
C CYS A 3 6.35 6.42 -28.56
N ASP A 4 6.68 5.66 -29.59
CA ASP A 4 8.07 5.33 -29.92
C ASP A 4 8.83 6.57 -30.39
N GLU A 5 10.12 6.47 -30.63
CA GLU A 5 10.97 7.56 -31.11
C GLU A 5 10.51 8.14 -32.46
N GLY A 6 9.63 7.45 -33.18
CA GLY A 6 9.00 7.87 -34.43
C GLY A 6 7.60 8.48 -34.27
N GLY A 7 7.10 8.59 -33.01
CA GLY A 7 5.76 9.14 -32.75
C GLY A 7 4.61 8.17 -33.00
N SER A 8 4.88 6.89 -33.25
CA SER A 8 3.87 5.86 -33.42
C SER A 8 3.30 5.39 -32.09
N ILE A 9 1.99 5.14 -32.05
CA ILE A 9 1.36 4.52 -30.87
C ILE A 9 1.81 3.06 -30.85
N ILE A 10 2.47 2.66 -29.76
CA ILE A 10 2.84 1.26 -29.55
C ILE A 10 1.57 0.45 -29.34
N GLN A 11 1.23 -0.40 -30.30
CA GLN A 11 0.14 -1.36 -30.18
C GLN A 11 0.63 -2.60 -29.43
N ASP A 12 -0.25 -3.11 -28.59
CA ASP A 12 -0.07 -4.22 -27.66
C ASP A 12 0.58 -5.47 -28.32
N PRO A 13 1.72 -5.95 -27.81
CA PRO A 13 2.32 -7.21 -28.28
C PRO A 13 1.54 -8.46 -27.83
N ILE A 14 0.53 -8.34 -26.98
CA ILE A 14 -0.26 -9.48 -26.46
C ILE A 14 -1.51 -9.73 -27.32
N GLY A 15 -1.52 -9.26 -28.53
CA GLY A 15 -2.42 -9.63 -29.64
C GLY A 15 -3.88 -9.91 -29.30
N GLY A 16 -4.74 -8.94 -29.52
CA GLY A 16 -6.11 -9.23 -29.90
C GLY A 16 -7.23 -8.80 -28.96
N VAL A 17 -6.97 -8.05 -27.89
CA VAL A 17 -8.05 -7.45 -27.09
C VAL A 17 -8.05 -5.93 -27.30
N PRO A 18 -9.06 -5.35 -27.96
CA PRO A 18 -9.13 -3.91 -28.14
C PRO A 18 -9.18 -3.17 -26.81
N GLY A 19 -8.25 -2.25 -26.60
CA GLY A 19 -8.25 -1.36 -25.43
C GLY A 19 -7.22 -1.68 -24.35
N HIS A 20 -6.32 -2.64 -24.52
CA HIS A 20 -5.23 -2.89 -23.60
C HIS A 20 -3.99 -2.06 -24.00
N PHE A 21 -3.49 -1.31 -23.02
CA PHE A 21 -2.21 -0.60 -23.19
C PHE A 21 -1.14 -1.37 -22.41
N ALA A 22 -0.13 -1.88 -23.10
CA ALA A 22 1.09 -2.32 -22.49
C ALA A 22 2.00 -1.10 -22.27
N ALA A 23 2.44 -0.85 -21.05
CA ALA A 23 3.52 0.09 -20.80
C ALA A 23 4.84 -0.58 -21.18
N VAL A 24 5.48 -0.08 -22.24
CA VAL A 24 6.83 -0.48 -22.61
C VAL A 24 7.79 0.57 -22.08
N GLY A 25 8.77 0.15 -21.29
CA GLY A 25 9.84 1.01 -20.85
C GLY A 25 10.71 1.39 -22.05
N ILE A 26 10.64 2.66 -22.46
CA ILE A 26 11.46 3.22 -23.56
C ILE A 26 12.76 3.83 -23.07
N PHE A 27 12.86 4.08 -21.76
CA PHE A 27 14.05 4.63 -21.14
C PHE A 27 14.16 4.17 -19.70
N GLU A 28 15.27 3.55 -19.38
CA GLU A 28 15.62 3.12 -18.02
C GLU A 28 17.02 3.63 -17.68
N LYS A 29 17.15 4.38 -16.61
CA LYS A 29 18.46 4.87 -16.14
C LYS A 29 18.43 5.06 -14.63
N GLY A 30 19.42 4.47 -13.95
CA GLY A 30 19.68 4.72 -12.55
C GLY A 30 20.42 6.03 -12.33
N TYR A 31 20.05 6.74 -11.28
CA TYR A 31 20.72 7.96 -10.82
C TYR A 31 21.04 7.84 -9.33
N GLY A 32 22.19 8.35 -8.92
CA GLY A 32 22.62 8.31 -7.54
C GLY A 32 23.17 6.95 -7.10
N PHE A 33 23.09 6.69 -5.82
CA PHE A 33 23.69 5.53 -5.17
C PHE A 33 22.69 4.83 -4.26
N CYS A 34 22.88 3.53 -4.07
CA CYS A 34 22.06 2.69 -3.19
C CYS A 34 22.40 2.91 -1.71
N ASP A 35 23.58 3.41 -1.44
CA ASP A 35 24.15 3.57 -0.10
C ASP A 35 24.68 4.99 0.12
N GLU A 36 24.73 5.39 1.39
CA GLU A 36 25.21 6.69 1.82
C GLU A 36 26.71 6.88 1.51
N ALA A 37 27.49 5.82 1.62
CA ALA A 37 28.90 5.79 1.28
C ALA A 37 29.18 6.00 -0.22
N ARG A 38 28.13 6.04 -1.06
CA ARG A 38 28.20 6.22 -2.51
C ARG A 38 29.09 5.18 -3.21
N THR A 39 29.05 3.94 -2.73
CA THR A 39 29.87 2.86 -3.28
C THR A 39 29.15 2.03 -4.33
N LYS A 40 27.81 2.01 -4.31
CA LYS A 40 26.95 1.20 -5.18
C LYS A 40 26.04 2.11 -6.00
N PRO A 41 26.32 2.35 -7.29
CA PRO A 41 25.42 3.16 -8.13
C PRO A 41 24.09 2.46 -8.33
N VAL A 42 23.02 3.25 -8.36
CA VAL A 42 21.67 2.77 -8.74
C VAL A 42 21.67 2.41 -10.22
N ASN A 43 21.04 1.30 -10.56
CA ASN A 43 20.83 0.86 -11.95
C ASN A 43 19.39 0.29 -12.11
N GLU A 44 19.06 -0.14 -13.32
CA GLU A 44 17.74 -0.67 -13.69
C GLU A 44 17.34 -1.94 -12.93
N HIS A 45 18.27 -2.59 -12.26
CA HIS A 45 18.02 -3.79 -11.46
C HIS A 45 18.01 -3.51 -9.95
N THR A 46 18.15 -2.27 -9.53
CA THR A 46 18.15 -1.92 -8.12
C THR A 46 16.75 -2.11 -7.52
N VAL A 47 16.67 -2.85 -6.43
CA VAL A 47 15.43 -3.00 -5.65
C VAL A 47 15.28 -1.80 -4.73
N MET A 48 14.09 -1.24 -4.69
CA MET A 48 13.77 -0.05 -3.89
C MET A 48 12.48 -0.27 -3.11
N GLY A 49 12.44 0.24 -1.88
CA GLY A 49 11.21 0.38 -1.14
C GLY A 49 10.31 1.43 -1.80
N VAL A 50 9.10 1.06 -2.16
CA VAL A 50 8.16 1.96 -2.86
C VAL A 50 7.13 2.61 -1.93
N ALA A 51 7.21 2.33 -0.63
CA ALA A 51 6.37 2.91 0.41
C ALA A 51 4.88 2.92 -0.01
N SER A 52 4.22 4.06 0.09
CA SER A 52 2.78 4.20 -0.20
C SER A 52 2.37 3.94 -1.65
N MET A 53 3.29 3.79 -2.59
CA MET A 53 2.96 3.28 -3.93
C MET A 53 2.43 1.84 -3.88
N SER A 54 2.75 1.08 -2.83
CA SER A 54 2.19 -0.25 -2.55
C SER A 54 0.66 -0.26 -2.48
N LYS A 55 0.04 0.86 -2.13
CA LYS A 55 -1.42 1.01 -2.12
C LYS A 55 -2.06 0.74 -3.48
N SER A 56 -1.37 1.10 -4.56
CA SER A 56 -1.84 0.79 -5.92
C SER A 56 -1.89 -0.72 -6.17
N THR A 57 -0.97 -1.48 -5.60
CA THR A 57 -0.96 -2.95 -5.69
C THR A 57 -2.14 -3.57 -4.94
N VAL A 58 -2.45 -3.06 -3.74
CA VAL A 58 -3.64 -3.48 -2.98
C VAL A 58 -4.91 -3.24 -3.79
N THR A 59 -5.06 -2.05 -4.35
CA THR A 59 -6.23 -1.71 -5.17
C THR A 59 -6.30 -2.56 -6.43
N LEU A 60 -5.16 -2.85 -7.07
CA LEU A 60 -5.10 -3.74 -8.23
C LEU A 60 -5.52 -5.18 -7.88
N ALA A 61 -5.08 -5.70 -6.74
CA ALA A 61 -5.51 -7.03 -6.27
C ALA A 61 -7.03 -7.09 -6.09
N LEU A 62 -7.61 -6.09 -5.44
CA LEU A 62 -9.06 -5.97 -5.28
C LEU A 62 -9.78 -5.82 -6.64
N ALA A 63 -9.20 -5.11 -7.61
CA ALA A 63 -9.76 -5.00 -8.94
C ALA A 63 -9.74 -6.34 -9.70
N VAL A 64 -8.70 -7.16 -9.54
CA VAL A 64 -8.66 -8.53 -10.07
C VAL A 64 -9.77 -9.37 -9.44
N LEU A 65 -9.93 -9.31 -8.12
CA LEU A 65 -11.00 -10.02 -7.42
C LEU A 65 -12.40 -9.54 -7.84
N ALA A 66 -12.55 -8.24 -8.11
CA ALA A 66 -13.80 -7.68 -8.62
C ALA A 66 -14.11 -8.17 -10.04
N ALA A 67 -13.10 -8.24 -10.92
CA ALA A 67 -13.25 -8.80 -12.25
C ALA A 67 -13.65 -10.29 -12.25
N GLU A 68 -13.27 -11.01 -11.19
CA GLU A 68 -13.70 -12.40 -10.95
C GLU A 68 -15.10 -12.51 -10.31
N GLY A 69 -15.76 -11.40 -10.02
CA GLY A 69 -17.07 -11.36 -9.36
C GLY A 69 -17.05 -11.74 -7.88
N LYS A 70 -15.87 -11.70 -7.24
CA LYS A 70 -15.68 -12.05 -5.82
C LYS A 70 -15.79 -10.84 -4.88
N PHE A 71 -15.61 -9.64 -5.41
CA PHE A 71 -15.53 -8.39 -4.66
C PHE A 71 -16.28 -7.27 -5.41
N ASP A 72 -16.86 -6.33 -4.66
CA ASP A 72 -17.40 -5.08 -5.20
C ASP A 72 -16.86 -3.91 -4.38
N PHE A 73 -16.27 -2.93 -5.04
CA PHE A 73 -15.81 -1.70 -4.38
C PHE A 73 -16.95 -0.94 -3.68
N ASN A 74 -18.19 -1.13 -4.09
CA ASN A 74 -19.37 -0.55 -3.43
C ASN A 74 -19.81 -1.32 -2.18
N ASP A 75 -19.21 -2.46 -1.88
CA ASP A 75 -19.49 -3.16 -0.65
C ASP A 75 -19.22 -2.26 0.55
N PRO A 76 -20.15 -2.18 1.52
CA PRO A 76 -19.89 -1.45 2.76
C PRO A 76 -18.81 -2.18 3.56
N VAL A 77 -17.94 -1.42 4.23
CA VAL A 77 -16.87 -1.97 5.07
C VAL A 77 -17.44 -2.94 6.12
N THR A 78 -18.67 -2.68 6.60
CA THR A 78 -19.35 -3.53 7.57
C THR A 78 -19.73 -4.93 7.05
N LYS A 79 -19.66 -5.18 5.73
CA LYS A 79 -19.78 -6.53 5.16
C LYS A 79 -18.64 -7.43 5.61
N TYR A 80 -17.46 -6.88 5.76
CA TYR A 80 -16.23 -7.57 6.13
C TYR A 80 -15.93 -7.43 7.62
N PHE A 81 -16.19 -6.25 8.17
CA PHE A 81 -15.99 -5.91 9.58
C PHE A 81 -17.31 -5.40 10.18
N PRO A 82 -18.19 -6.29 10.71
CA PRO A 82 -19.52 -5.91 11.21
C PRO A 82 -19.51 -4.87 12.34
N ASN A 83 -18.40 -4.80 13.08
CA ASN A 83 -18.21 -3.84 14.17
C ASN A 83 -17.65 -2.49 13.72
N PHE A 84 -17.26 -2.36 12.44
CA PHE A 84 -16.76 -1.08 11.93
C PHE A 84 -17.81 0.01 12.05
N GLU A 85 -17.44 1.09 12.70
CA GLU A 85 -18.27 2.29 12.84
C GLU A 85 -17.37 3.53 12.77
N LEU A 86 -17.72 4.46 11.90
CA LEU A 86 -17.08 5.76 11.86
C LEU A 86 -18.04 6.79 12.47
N LYS A 87 -17.69 7.30 13.64
CA LYS A 87 -18.54 8.20 14.42
C LYS A 87 -18.90 9.46 13.63
N GLY A 88 -20.19 9.72 13.52
CA GLY A 88 -20.71 10.86 12.73
C GLY A 88 -21.00 10.49 11.27
N SER A 89 -20.76 9.25 10.86
CA SER A 89 -21.14 8.73 9.55
C SER A 89 -22.23 7.65 9.70
N PRO A 90 -23.18 7.53 8.77
CA PRO A 90 -24.12 6.41 8.77
C PRO A 90 -23.37 5.09 8.68
N LYS A 91 -23.78 4.08 9.45
CA LYS A 91 -23.06 2.81 9.61
C LYS A 91 -22.71 2.08 8.29
N LEU A 92 -23.59 2.19 7.28
CA LEU A 92 -23.39 1.52 5.98
C LEU A 92 -22.87 2.48 4.89
N ALA A 93 -22.56 3.72 5.23
CA ALA A 93 -22.20 4.71 4.22
C ALA A 93 -20.75 4.61 3.75
N VAL A 94 -19.86 4.04 4.57
CA VAL A 94 -18.44 3.86 4.20
C VAL A 94 -18.30 2.57 3.42
N THR A 95 -17.86 2.69 2.16
CA THR A 95 -17.60 1.56 1.27
C THR A 95 -16.11 1.35 1.05
N CYS A 96 -15.73 0.19 0.52
CA CYS A 96 -14.35 -0.08 0.12
C CYS A 96 -13.85 0.93 -0.93
N HIS A 97 -14.73 1.45 -1.80
CA HIS A 97 -14.39 2.52 -2.73
C HIS A 97 -13.95 3.80 -1.99
N HIS A 98 -14.67 4.20 -0.95
CA HIS A 98 -14.28 5.37 -0.17
C HIS A 98 -12.92 5.21 0.50
N LEU A 99 -12.60 4.00 0.97
CA LEU A 99 -11.27 3.71 1.53
C LEU A 99 -10.18 3.81 0.44
N ALA A 100 -10.43 3.20 -0.73
CA ALA A 100 -9.48 3.19 -1.84
C ALA A 100 -9.18 4.60 -2.39
N CYS A 101 -10.19 5.48 -2.37
CA CYS A 101 -10.06 6.86 -2.82
C CYS A 101 -9.67 7.85 -1.72
N HIS A 102 -9.45 7.39 -0.48
CA HIS A 102 -9.20 8.26 0.67
C HIS A 102 -10.35 9.25 0.95
N THR A 103 -11.57 8.85 0.67
CA THR A 103 -12.76 9.70 0.83
C THR A 103 -13.74 9.19 1.88
N ALA A 104 -13.30 8.29 2.74
CA ALA A 104 -14.14 7.74 3.80
C ALA A 104 -14.47 8.74 4.92
N GLY A 105 -13.78 9.87 4.98
CA GLY A 105 -13.89 10.83 6.08
C GLY A 105 -13.05 10.46 7.30
N ILE A 106 -12.18 9.45 7.20
CA ILE A 106 -11.26 9.07 8.27
C ILE A 106 -10.19 10.16 8.38
N PRO A 107 -10.04 10.81 9.55
CA PRO A 107 -8.97 11.78 9.76
C PRO A 107 -7.62 11.09 9.88
N PRO A 108 -6.50 11.80 9.73
CA PRO A 108 -5.18 11.30 10.09
C PRO A 108 -5.18 10.81 11.54
N MET A 109 -4.65 9.60 11.77
CA MET A 109 -4.63 8.96 13.09
C MET A 109 -3.20 8.74 13.54
N GLU A 110 -2.76 9.51 14.52
CA GLU A 110 -1.41 9.41 15.10
C GLU A 110 -1.02 8.00 15.57
N PRO A 111 -1.93 7.21 16.23
CA PRO A 111 -1.52 5.91 16.76
C PRO A 111 -1.04 4.90 15.72
N LEU A 112 -1.54 4.91 14.49
CA LEU A 112 -1.03 4.03 13.45
C LEU A 112 0.36 4.48 12.98
N GLU A 113 0.57 5.78 12.81
CA GLU A 113 1.88 6.33 12.48
C GLU A 113 2.90 6.00 13.59
N TRP A 114 2.48 6.07 14.86
CA TRP A 114 3.32 5.65 15.98
C TRP A 114 3.65 4.16 15.95
N SER A 115 2.66 3.29 15.66
CA SER A 115 2.91 1.85 15.53
C SER A 115 3.92 1.55 14.43
N ILE A 116 3.79 2.18 13.27
CA ILE A 116 4.74 2.05 12.16
C ILE A 116 6.13 2.52 12.60
N ALA A 117 6.21 3.70 13.22
CA ALA A 117 7.47 4.27 13.67
C ALA A 117 8.16 3.40 14.76
N LEU A 118 7.39 2.88 15.71
CA LEU A 118 7.91 2.04 16.82
C LEU A 118 8.36 0.66 16.34
N ASN A 119 7.74 0.13 15.29
CA ASN A 119 8.06 -1.18 14.74
C ASN A 119 9.10 -1.13 13.61
N THR A 120 9.54 0.06 13.19
CA THR A 120 10.60 0.19 12.19
C THR A 120 11.94 -0.17 12.83
N PRO A 121 12.65 -1.20 12.34
CA PRO A 121 13.95 -1.58 12.87
C PRO A 121 14.98 -0.43 12.81
N GLY A 122 15.80 -0.32 13.84
CA GLY A 122 16.88 0.69 13.89
C GLY A 122 16.46 2.06 14.41
N ARG A 123 15.17 2.36 14.54
CA ARG A 123 14.74 3.62 15.13
C ARG A 123 14.96 3.64 16.65
N SER A 124 15.74 4.60 17.09
CA SER A 124 16.03 4.86 18.51
C SER A 124 16.11 6.38 18.70
N GLY A 125 16.11 6.81 19.92
CA GLY A 125 16.27 8.22 20.26
C GLY A 125 15.17 8.75 21.18
N GLU A 126 15.36 9.97 21.66
CA GLU A 126 14.48 10.60 22.65
C GLU A 126 13.03 10.73 22.14
N TRP A 127 12.85 11.01 20.86
CA TRP A 127 11.55 11.11 20.22
C TRP A 127 10.80 9.77 20.20
N VAL A 128 11.50 8.65 19.89
CA VAL A 128 10.91 7.31 19.90
C VAL A 128 10.47 6.92 21.31
N GLU A 129 11.29 7.22 22.31
CA GLU A 129 10.97 6.93 23.71
C GLU A 129 9.80 7.81 24.20
N ALA A 130 9.73 9.06 23.79
CA ALA A 130 8.59 9.93 24.06
C ALA A 130 7.30 9.39 23.42
N MET A 131 7.36 8.90 22.18
CA MET A 131 6.23 8.25 21.53
C MET A 131 5.79 6.98 22.24
N LYS A 132 6.73 6.10 22.62
CA LYS A 132 6.43 4.89 23.40
C LYS A 132 5.70 5.22 24.70
N ALA A 133 6.10 6.31 25.37
CA ALA A 133 5.50 6.74 26.62
C ALA A 133 4.07 7.31 26.43
N THR A 134 3.75 7.84 25.29
CA THR A 134 2.46 8.50 24.98
C THR A 134 1.55 7.68 24.07
N ALA A 135 2.08 6.68 23.38
CA ALA A 135 1.28 5.80 22.51
C ALA A 135 0.28 5.00 23.35
N PRO A 136 -1.01 5.26 23.21
CA PRO A 136 -2.02 4.64 24.07
C PRO A 136 -2.13 3.13 23.83
N ASN A 137 -1.95 2.66 22.59
CA ASN A 137 -1.94 1.25 22.22
C ASN A 137 -1.23 1.09 20.88
N GLN A 138 -0.45 0.04 20.74
CA GLN A 138 0.06 -0.38 19.43
C GLN A 138 -1.11 -0.92 18.59
N MET A 139 -1.19 -0.52 17.33
CA MET A 139 -2.17 -1.03 16.38
C MET A 139 -1.49 -2.03 15.44
N ASN A 140 -1.27 -3.23 15.94
CA ASN A 140 -0.54 -4.30 15.25
C ASN A 140 -1.49 -5.28 14.55
N THR A 141 -2.79 -5.22 14.85
CA THR A 141 -3.79 -6.09 14.23
C THR A 141 -4.93 -5.27 13.64
N ILE A 142 -5.64 -5.86 12.67
CA ILE A 142 -6.78 -5.20 12.05
C ILE A 142 -7.90 -4.92 13.06
N GLU A 143 -8.11 -5.82 14.02
CA GLU A 143 -9.12 -5.64 15.06
C GLU A 143 -8.82 -4.41 15.90
N GLN A 144 -7.55 -4.18 16.27
CA GLN A 144 -7.13 -3.00 17.00
C GLN A 144 -7.36 -1.72 16.20
N ILE A 145 -7.14 -1.75 14.87
CA ILE A 145 -7.41 -0.61 13.99
C ILE A 145 -8.92 -0.34 13.92
N ILE A 146 -9.73 -1.38 13.70
CA ILE A 146 -11.19 -1.27 13.65
C ILE A 146 -11.76 -0.74 14.96
N ASP A 147 -11.31 -1.30 16.09
CA ASP A 147 -11.76 -0.88 17.42
C ASP A 147 -11.39 0.58 17.69
N TYR A 148 -10.17 0.97 17.35
CA TYR A 148 -9.71 2.35 17.54
C TYR A 148 -10.52 3.36 16.72
N ILE A 149 -10.82 3.05 15.47
CA ILE A 149 -11.69 3.88 14.63
C ILE A 149 -13.09 3.95 15.25
N SER A 150 -13.62 2.81 15.69
CA SER A 150 -14.98 2.65 16.19
C SER A 150 -15.17 3.24 17.60
N GLU A 151 -14.13 3.35 18.43
CA GLU A 151 -14.17 4.08 19.69
C GLU A 151 -14.58 5.55 19.52
N GLY A 152 -14.36 6.10 18.32
CA GLY A 152 -14.82 7.43 17.95
C GLY A 152 -14.11 8.54 18.71
N LYS A 153 -12.84 8.36 19.02
CA LYS A 153 -11.97 9.43 19.57
C LYS A 153 -11.83 10.58 18.59
N TYR A 154 -11.87 10.27 17.30
CA TYR A 154 -11.80 11.23 16.21
C TYR A 154 -13.16 11.35 15.53
N LYS A 155 -13.58 12.57 15.27
CA LYS A 155 -14.76 12.83 14.45
C LYS A 155 -14.40 12.71 12.97
N THR A 156 -15.36 12.28 12.16
CA THR A 156 -15.20 12.32 10.71
C THR A 156 -14.91 13.75 10.26
N LEU A 157 -14.13 13.87 9.19
CA LEU A 157 -13.89 15.16 8.52
C LEU A 157 -15.09 15.61 7.71
N GLY A 158 -15.99 14.70 7.37
CA GLY A 158 -17.21 14.92 6.60
C GLY A 158 -17.88 13.61 6.26
N GLY A 159 -18.93 13.65 5.47
CA GLY A 159 -19.58 12.45 4.94
C GLY A 159 -18.68 11.70 3.95
N PRO A 160 -18.91 10.38 3.76
CA PRO A 160 -18.19 9.62 2.75
C PRO A 160 -18.35 10.23 1.36
N GLY A 161 -17.25 10.45 0.68
CA GLY A 161 -17.19 11.07 -0.65
C GLY A 161 -17.07 12.60 -0.65
N GLU A 162 -17.24 13.29 0.48
CA GLU A 162 -17.21 14.76 0.52
C GLU A 162 -15.80 15.35 0.49
N TYR A 163 -14.85 14.70 1.18
CA TYR A 163 -13.49 15.22 1.31
C TYR A 163 -12.48 14.11 1.11
N MET A 164 -11.36 14.43 0.49
CA MET A 164 -10.19 13.57 0.45
C MET A 164 -9.37 13.78 1.71
N SER A 165 -9.12 12.70 2.43
CA SER A 165 -8.20 12.64 3.56
C SER A 165 -7.38 11.37 3.46
N TYR A 166 -6.09 11.52 3.23
CA TYR A 166 -5.18 10.38 3.13
C TYR A 166 -5.21 9.55 4.42
N SER A 167 -5.45 8.24 4.30
CA SER A 167 -5.55 7.33 5.44
C SER A 167 -4.80 6.04 5.18
N ASN A 168 -3.81 5.76 6.03
CA ASN A 168 -3.12 4.48 6.07
C ASN A 168 -4.04 3.39 6.65
N GLU A 169 -4.87 3.76 7.64
CA GLU A 169 -5.85 2.88 8.27
C GLU A 169 -6.84 2.34 7.24
N GLY A 170 -7.32 3.19 6.34
CA GLY A 170 -8.21 2.78 5.27
C GLY A 170 -7.59 1.72 4.36
N TYR A 171 -6.31 1.84 4.05
CA TYR A 171 -5.60 0.84 3.26
C TYR A 171 -5.22 -0.42 4.04
N ALA A 172 -4.95 -0.31 5.34
CA ALA A 172 -4.83 -1.49 6.20
C ALA A 172 -6.12 -2.32 6.16
N ILE A 173 -7.29 -1.68 6.29
CA ILE A 173 -8.58 -2.35 6.16
C ILE A 173 -8.73 -3.02 4.78
N LEU A 174 -8.39 -2.33 3.69
CA LEU A 174 -8.49 -2.89 2.33
C LEU A 174 -7.55 -4.07 2.10
N SER A 175 -6.35 -4.06 2.69
CA SER A 175 -5.42 -5.19 2.60
C SER A 175 -6.04 -6.45 3.22
N TYR A 176 -6.60 -6.32 4.42
CA TYR A 176 -7.30 -7.44 5.07
C TYR A 176 -8.58 -7.87 4.36
N VAL A 177 -9.30 -6.94 3.72
CA VAL A 177 -10.43 -7.30 2.84
C VAL A 177 -9.94 -8.15 1.68
N ALA A 178 -8.80 -7.80 1.09
CA ALA A 178 -8.22 -8.59 0.01
C ALA A 178 -7.84 -10.00 0.47
N ASP A 179 -7.21 -10.17 1.65
CA ASP A 179 -6.92 -11.46 2.25
C ASP A 179 -8.19 -12.31 2.42
N MET A 180 -9.23 -11.73 3.03
CA MET A 180 -10.49 -12.42 3.27
C MET A 180 -11.17 -12.86 1.98
N VAL A 181 -11.17 -12.02 0.96
CA VAL A 181 -11.84 -12.31 -0.32
C VAL A 181 -11.02 -13.29 -1.16
N ALA A 182 -9.70 -13.17 -1.15
CA ALA A 182 -8.79 -14.08 -1.85
C ALA A 182 -8.71 -15.44 -1.16
N GLY A 183 -8.86 -15.51 0.15
CA GLY A 183 -8.68 -16.71 0.97
C GLY A 183 -7.21 -17.11 1.17
N ILE A 184 -6.29 -16.25 0.78
CA ILE A 184 -4.83 -16.38 0.94
C ILE A 184 -4.26 -14.99 1.27
N PRO A 185 -3.04 -14.90 1.85
CA PRO A 185 -2.37 -13.63 2.10
C PRO A 185 -2.23 -12.78 0.83
N LEU A 186 -2.37 -11.48 0.97
CA LEU A 186 -2.32 -10.52 -0.14
C LEU A 186 -1.00 -10.58 -0.91
N GLU A 187 0.11 -10.75 -0.20
CA GLU A 187 1.43 -10.90 -0.79
C GLU A 187 1.51 -12.14 -1.69
N GLU A 188 0.96 -13.26 -1.25
CA GLU A 188 0.87 -14.49 -2.04
C GLU A 188 -0.04 -14.29 -3.26
N PHE A 189 -1.21 -13.67 -3.05
CA PHE A 189 -2.13 -13.35 -4.14
C PHE A 189 -1.48 -12.44 -5.18
N CYS A 190 -0.82 -11.37 -4.76
CA CYS A 190 -0.13 -10.44 -5.66
C CYS A 190 1.00 -11.14 -6.43
N MET A 191 1.77 -11.98 -5.75
CA MET A 191 2.85 -12.74 -6.39
C MET A 191 2.31 -13.64 -7.50
N GLU A 192 1.29 -14.44 -7.21
CA GLU A 192 0.77 -15.44 -8.14
C GLU A 192 -0.09 -14.85 -9.27
N ARG A 193 -0.86 -13.81 -8.94
CA ARG A 193 -1.89 -13.31 -9.84
C ARG A 193 -1.51 -12.01 -10.57
N ILE A 194 -0.49 -11.31 -10.09
CA ILE A 194 -0.06 -10.03 -10.65
C ILE A 194 1.41 -10.10 -11.06
N PHE A 195 2.33 -10.30 -10.13
CA PHE A 195 3.76 -10.11 -10.41
C PHE A 195 4.32 -11.17 -11.34
N LYS A 196 4.08 -12.44 -11.08
CA LYS A 196 4.54 -13.55 -11.96
C LYS A 196 3.96 -13.45 -13.37
N PRO A 197 2.64 -13.29 -13.58
CA PRO A 197 2.07 -13.17 -14.92
C PRO A 197 2.60 -11.99 -15.73
N LEU A 198 2.96 -10.88 -15.04
CA LEU A 198 3.53 -9.70 -15.66
C LEU A 198 5.07 -9.75 -15.82
N GLY A 199 5.70 -10.84 -15.41
CA GLY A 199 7.17 -10.98 -15.46
C GLY A 199 7.91 -10.05 -14.52
N MET A 200 7.26 -9.56 -13.47
CA MET A 200 7.85 -8.66 -12.46
C MET A 200 8.70 -9.44 -11.46
N THR A 201 9.79 -10.01 -11.95
CA THR A 201 10.64 -10.96 -11.18
C THR A 201 11.41 -10.32 -10.03
N ARG A 202 11.40 -9.00 -9.94
CA ARG A 202 12.12 -8.24 -8.90
C ARG A 202 11.18 -7.41 -8.02
N THR A 203 9.90 -7.77 -8.00
CA THR A 203 8.86 -7.13 -7.19
C THR A 203 8.32 -8.13 -6.20
N ILE A 204 8.32 -7.75 -4.92
CA ILE A 204 7.75 -8.53 -3.82
C ILE A 204 7.00 -7.62 -2.87
N MET A 205 6.09 -8.17 -2.12
CA MET A 205 5.60 -7.60 -0.87
C MET A 205 6.33 -8.34 0.26
N ASP A 206 6.88 -7.61 1.22
CA ASP A 206 7.80 -8.16 2.21
C ASP A 206 7.75 -7.29 3.47
N ASP A 207 7.39 -7.88 4.58
CA ASP A 207 7.21 -7.16 5.85
C ASP A 207 8.54 -6.83 6.55
N ASP A 208 9.57 -7.67 6.33
CA ASP A 208 10.85 -7.59 7.05
C ASP A 208 12.05 -7.25 6.16
N CYS A 209 11.82 -7.05 4.86
CA CYS A 209 12.85 -6.78 3.86
C CYS A 209 13.92 -7.87 3.70
N VAL A 210 13.74 -9.07 4.28
CA VAL A 210 14.68 -10.18 4.15
C VAL A 210 14.65 -10.72 2.73
N SER A 211 13.46 -11.07 2.25
CA SER A 211 13.27 -11.59 0.89
C SER A 211 13.67 -10.56 -0.17
N ALA A 212 13.45 -9.25 0.10
CA ALA A 212 13.91 -8.17 -0.79
C ALA A 212 15.43 -8.12 -0.89
N ARG A 213 16.13 -8.29 0.23
CA ARG A 213 17.60 -8.33 0.26
C ARG A 213 18.15 -9.56 -0.47
N GLU A 214 17.53 -10.73 -0.27
CA GLU A 214 17.89 -11.95 -0.97
C GLU A 214 17.68 -11.83 -2.48
N LEU A 215 16.48 -11.37 -2.89
CA LEU A 215 16.13 -11.16 -4.29
C LEU A 215 17.07 -10.18 -4.99
N SER A 216 17.50 -9.15 -4.29
CA SER A 216 18.36 -8.10 -4.84
C SER A 216 19.81 -8.56 -5.07
N GLY A 217 20.26 -9.61 -4.35
CA GLY A 217 21.67 -10.00 -4.33
C GLY A 217 22.57 -8.88 -3.79
N GLY A 218 22.02 -8.00 -2.95
CA GLY A 218 22.71 -6.83 -2.39
C GLY A 218 22.63 -5.55 -3.24
N ASN A 219 21.91 -5.59 -4.38
CA ASN A 219 21.60 -4.41 -5.18
C ASN A 219 20.23 -3.84 -4.75
N ILE A 220 20.19 -3.33 -3.55
CA ILE A 220 19.03 -2.75 -2.89
C ILE A 220 19.43 -1.40 -2.27
N THR A 221 18.51 -0.43 -2.34
CA THR A 221 18.71 0.83 -1.62
C THR A 221 18.66 0.59 -0.12
N SER A 222 19.53 1.25 0.64
CA SER A 222 19.36 1.36 2.09
C SER A 222 17.97 1.94 2.33
N LEU A 223 17.20 1.29 3.17
CA LEU A 223 16.03 1.94 3.75
C LEU A 223 16.61 3.09 4.58
N PHE A 224 16.23 4.32 4.26
CA PHE A 224 16.73 5.50 4.93
C PHE A 224 16.39 5.39 6.42
N GLU A 225 17.39 5.10 7.21
CA GLU A 225 17.44 5.53 8.57
C GLU A 225 17.85 7.01 8.48
N ALA A 226 16.94 7.91 8.82
CA ALA A 226 17.33 9.26 9.07
C ALA A 226 18.29 9.21 10.27
N GLU A 227 19.58 9.38 10.05
CA GLU A 227 20.46 9.71 11.15
C GLU A 227 20.00 11.05 11.70
N GLU A 228 19.64 11.05 12.97
CA GLU A 228 19.43 12.28 13.72
C GLU A 228 20.79 12.98 13.85
N ASP A 229 20.93 14.16 13.21
CA ASP A 229 22.00 15.11 13.52
C ASP A 229 21.79 15.74 14.92
#